data_784ef2c215df71fb362c9d634600eeca
#
_entry.id   784ef2c215df71fb362c9d634600eeca
#
_cell.length_a   1.000
_cell.length_b   1.000
_cell.length_c   1.000
_cell.angle_alpha   90.00
_cell.angle_beta   90.00
_cell.angle_gamma   90.00
#
_symmetry.space_group_name_H-M   'P 1'
#
loop_
_entity.id
_entity.type
_entity.pdbx_description
1 polymer ?
#
loop_
_entity_poly.entity_id
_entity_poly.type
_entity_poly.pdbx_seq_one_letter_code
_entity_poly.pdbx_strand_id
1 'polypeptide(L)'
;MKRLLLFVTLALAALTVNGQAPASTENHDLGFTDTPMLPGLPWHVHDPARPHPPVVTPSNKPGGPPSDALVLFDGKDLSHWTSHASTITHAGNSGPPEWKLGDGYMEAVPHTGDLATREKFGDIQLHVEWSSPNPPKGNSQARGNSGILLMGRYEVQVLDPWNNPTYADGQAAAIYGQWPPLANPGRRPGEWNVYDIVFEAPRLDGDKVLKPAIITVFFNGVLVQNHKESMGPMIYRQVAHYVAQPAEDSLMLQNHNDPVRYRNIWVRRVPPYDQK
;
A
#
# COMPACT_ATOMS: atom_id res chain seq x y z
N MET A 1 -38.99 -81.56 -4.52
CA MET A 1 -38.47 -80.56 -5.47
C MET A 1 -37.56 -79.60 -4.76
N LYS A 2 -36.25 -79.85 -4.81
CA LYS A 2 -35.21 -78.99 -4.16
C LYS A 2 -34.62 -78.11 -5.27
N ARG A 3 -34.76 -76.80 -5.19
CA ARG A 3 -34.10 -75.82 -6.06
C ARG A 3 -32.72 -75.52 -5.52
N LEU A 4 -31.70 -75.79 -6.35
CA LEU A 4 -30.30 -75.49 -6.08
C LEU A 4 -30.04 -74.08 -6.60
N LEU A 5 -29.70 -73.12 -5.74
CA LEU A 5 -29.23 -71.80 -6.08
C LEU A 5 -27.72 -71.84 -6.25
N LEU A 6 -27.30 -71.54 -7.47
CA LEU A 6 -25.88 -71.39 -7.84
C LEU A 6 -25.47 -69.94 -7.62
N PHE A 7 -24.59 -69.65 -6.65
CA PHE A 7 -23.96 -68.37 -6.47
C PHE A 7 -22.72 -68.27 -7.37
N VAL A 8 -22.78 -67.39 -8.38
CA VAL A 8 -21.64 -67.02 -9.18
C VAL A 8 -20.94 -65.83 -8.50
N THR A 9 -19.77 -66.01 -7.90
CA THR A 9 -18.95 -64.92 -7.38
C THR A 9 -18.08 -64.38 -8.52
N LEU A 10 -18.42 -63.13 -8.93
CA LEU A 10 -17.63 -62.37 -9.88
C LEU A 10 -16.47 -61.69 -9.13
N ALA A 11 -15.23 -62.19 -9.33
CA ALA A 11 -14.03 -61.53 -8.81
C ALA A 11 -13.66 -60.41 -9.76
N LEU A 12 -13.83 -59.13 -9.29
CA LEU A 12 -13.36 -57.95 -9.99
C LEU A 12 -11.87 -57.77 -9.70
N ALA A 13 -11.00 -58.09 -10.62
CA ALA A 13 -9.59 -57.74 -10.56
C ALA A 13 -9.41 -56.28 -10.88
N ALA A 14 -9.08 -55.46 -9.85
CA ALA A 14 -8.68 -54.09 -10.02
C ALA A 14 -7.26 -54.03 -10.59
N LEU A 15 -7.14 -53.74 -11.85
CA LEU A 15 -5.87 -53.35 -12.49
C LEU A 15 -5.51 -51.93 -12.03
N THR A 16 -4.64 -51.80 -11.06
CA THR A 16 -3.97 -50.52 -10.74
C THR A 16 -2.95 -50.23 -11.85
N VAL A 17 -3.37 -49.41 -12.81
CA VAL A 17 -2.43 -48.77 -13.74
C VAL A 17 -1.67 -47.71 -12.98
N ASN A 18 -0.48 -48.03 -12.49
CA ASN A 18 0.51 -47.03 -12.05
C ASN A 18 1.02 -46.30 -13.31
N GLY A 19 0.26 -45.32 -13.76
CA GLY A 19 0.67 -44.37 -14.76
C GLY A 19 1.57 -43.33 -14.14
N GLN A 20 2.80 -43.72 -13.84
CA GLN A 20 3.87 -42.73 -13.59
C GLN A 20 4.21 -42.17 -14.97
N ALA A 21 3.76 -40.93 -15.23
CA ALA A 21 4.20 -40.22 -16.43
C ALA A 21 5.73 -40.22 -16.45
N PRO A 22 6.38 -40.51 -17.59
CA PRO A 22 7.83 -40.44 -17.67
C PRO A 22 8.24 -39.02 -17.25
N ALA A 23 9.12 -38.92 -16.27
CA ALA A 23 9.77 -37.64 -15.94
C ALA A 23 10.38 -37.13 -17.24
N SER A 24 9.93 -36.00 -17.74
CA SER A 24 10.51 -35.37 -18.90
C SER A 24 11.95 -35.06 -18.57
N THR A 25 12.87 -35.78 -19.22
CA THR A 25 14.30 -35.49 -19.19
C THR A 25 14.64 -34.34 -20.15
N GLU A 26 13.68 -33.49 -20.45
CA GLU A 26 13.94 -32.25 -21.16
C GLU A 26 14.73 -31.37 -20.20
N ASN A 27 16.02 -31.29 -20.46
CA ASN A 27 16.89 -30.29 -19.91
C ASN A 27 16.45 -28.97 -20.52
N HIS A 28 15.44 -28.33 -19.93
CA HIS A 28 15.03 -27.01 -20.35
C HIS A 28 16.19 -26.07 -20.05
N ASP A 29 16.88 -25.62 -21.09
CA ASP A 29 17.86 -24.57 -20.97
C ASP A 29 17.22 -23.40 -20.20
N LEU A 30 18.00 -22.81 -19.27
CA LEU A 30 17.51 -21.71 -18.41
C LEU A 30 17.13 -20.45 -19.22
N GLY A 31 17.29 -20.48 -20.53
CA GLY A 31 16.97 -19.38 -21.44
C GLY A 31 17.73 -19.51 -22.77
N PHE A 32 17.78 -18.41 -23.52
CA PHE A 32 18.30 -18.35 -24.87
C PHE A 32 19.22 -17.14 -25.04
N THR A 33 20.31 -17.31 -25.81
CA THR A 33 21.25 -16.22 -26.15
C THR A 33 21.23 -15.88 -27.65
N ASP A 34 20.43 -16.58 -28.43
CA ASP A 34 20.27 -16.43 -29.90
C ASP A 34 18.96 -15.77 -30.28
N THR A 35 18.14 -15.34 -29.31
CA THR A 35 16.91 -14.61 -29.53
C THR A 35 17.17 -13.10 -29.72
N PRO A 36 16.18 -12.33 -30.24
CA PRO A 36 16.31 -10.89 -30.38
C PRO A 36 16.60 -10.18 -29.06
N MET A 37 17.39 -9.10 -29.13
CA MET A 37 17.63 -8.21 -28.01
C MET A 37 16.34 -7.44 -27.66
N LEU A 38 16.07 -7.26 -26.36
CA LEU A 38 14.99 -6.38 -25.88
C LEU A 38 15.34 -4.90 -26.16
N PRO A 39 14.44 -4.12 -26.74
CA PRO A 39 14.71 -2.72 -27.05
C PRO A 39 15.11 -1.91 -25.82
N GLY A 40 16.29 -1.28 -25.86
CA GLY A 40 16.79 -0.42 -24.78
C GLY A 40 17.30 -1.18 -23.53
N LEU A 41 17.38 -2.50 -23.57
CA LEU A 41 17.91 -3.34 -22.49
C LEU A 41 19.12 -4.16 -22.98
N PRO A 42 20.04 -4.54 -22.08
CA PRO A 42 21.21 -5.36 -22.42
C PRO A 42 20.90 -6.87 -22.47
N TRP A 43 19.65 -7.26 -22.57
CA TRP A 43 19.18 -8.65 -22.46
C TRP A 43 18.53 -9.15 -23.74
N HIS A 44 18.75 -10.41 -24.04
CA HIS A 44 17.94 -11.14 -25.01
C HIS A 44 16.53 -11.44 -24.48
N VAL A 45 15.59 -11.72 -25.35
CA VAL A 45 14.31 -12.34 -24.93
C VAL A 45 14.63 -13.69 -24.29
N HIS A 46 14.19 -13.89 -23.05
CA HIS A 46 14.50 -15.09 -22.25
C HIS A 46 15.99 -15.29 -21.95
N ASP A 47 16.73 -14.21 -21.78
CA ASP A 47 18.17 -14.25 -21.48
C ASP A 47 18.44 -14.93 -20.11
N PRO A 48 19.24 -16.01 -20.06
CA PRO A 48 19.54 -16.71 -18.80
C PRO A 48 20.44 -15.90 -17.87
N ALA A 49 21.11 -14.85 -18.36
CA ALA A 49 21.95 -13.96 -17.57
C ALA A 49 21.18 -12.81 -16.94
N ARG A 50 19.88 -12.61 -17.31
CA ARG A 50 19.04 -11.57 -16.72
C ARG A 50 18.79 -11.85 -15.26
N PRO A 51 18.92 -10.85 -14.34
CA PRO A 51 18.69 -11.06 -12.92
C PRO A 51 17.32 -11.66 -12.61
N HIS A 52 17.30 -12.72 -11.80
CA HIS A 52 16.06 -13.28 -11.27
C HIS A 52 15.49 -12.39 -10.18
N PRO A 53 14.14 -12.30 -10.05
CA PRO A 53 13.53 -11.54 -8.96
C PRO A 53 13.91 -12.14 -7.60
N PRO A 54 14.14 -11.31 -6.57
CA PRO A 54 14.39 -11.79 -5.22
C PRO A 54 13.19 -12.58 -4.69
N VAL A 55 13.45 -13.61 -3.90
CA VAL A 55 12.40 -14.40 -3.26
C VAL A 55 11.87 -13.63 -2.06
N VAL A 56 10.59 -13.31 -2.08
CA VAL A 56 9.87 -12.66 -0.99
C VAL A 56 8.78 -13.59 -0.48
N THR A 57 8.78 -13.88 0.83
CA THR A 57 7.73 -14.70 1.44
C THR A 57 6.52 -13.83 1.76
N PRO A 58 5.34 -14.14 1.19
CA PRO A 58 4.12 -13.41 1.54
C PRO A 58 3.69 -13.70 2.98
N SER A 59 2.94 -12.79 3.58
CA SER A 59 2.34 -13.02 4.89
C SER A 59 1.26 -14.12 4.84
N ASN A 60 1.19 -14.92 5.90
CA ASN A 60 0.08 -15.89 6.08
C ASN A 60 -1.22 -15.23 6.57
N LYS A 61 -1.19 -13.94 6.90
CA LYS A 61 -2.36 -13.16 7.34
C LYS A 61 -2.77 -12.17 6.26
N PRO A 62 -4.07 -12.04 5.96
CA PRO A 62 -4.55 -11.00 5.06
C PRO A 62 -4.06 -9.62 5.52
N GLY A 63 -3.53 -8.81 4.62
CA GLY A 63 -2.97 -7.48 4.90
C GLY A 63 -1.67 -7.49 5.71
N GLY A 64 -1.13 -8.65 6.05
CA GLY A 64 0.13 -8.72 6.80
C GLY A 64 1.37 -8.41 5.96
N PRO A 65 2.50 -8.03 6.60
CA PRO A 65 3.72 -7.65 5.91
C PRO A 65 4.40 -8.84 5.23
N PRO A 66 4.88 -8.71 3.98
CA PRO A 66 5.79 -9.67 3.37
C PRO A 66 7.19 -9.60 4.01
N SER A 67 8.04 -10.59 3.73
CA SER A 67 9.33 -10.76 4.41
C SER A 67 10.35 -9.63 4.17
N ASP A 68 10.17 -8.84 3.12
CA ASP A 68 11.01 -7.69 2.77
C ASP A 68 10.42 -6.34 3.19
N ALA A 69 9.29 -6.35 3.91
CA ALA A 69 8.67 -5.13 4.42
C ALA A 69 9.28 -4.70 5.76
N LEU A 70 9.40 -3.40 5.92
CA LEU A 70 9.62 -2.77 7.21
C LEU A 70 8.26 -2.53 7.88
N VAL A 71 8.08 -3.08 9.07
CA VAL A 71 6.86 -2.86 9.87
C VAL A 71 7.01 -1.56 10.63
N LEU A 72 6.23 -0.55 10.25
CA LEU A 72 6.24 0.77 10.89
C LEU A 72 5.37 0.82 12.15
N PHE A 73 4.33 -0.04 12.21
CA PHE A 73 3.48 -0.17 13.38
C PHE A 73 2.77 -1.53 13.42
N ASP A 74 3.03 -2.30 14.46
CA ASP A 74 2.44 -3.63 14.68
C ASP A 74 1.47 -3.67 15.88
N GLY A 75 1.13 -2.50 16.43
CA GLY A 75 0.23 -2.36 17.58
C GLY A 75 0.93 -2.22 18.92
N LYS A 76 2.27 -2.18 18.99
CA LYS A 76 3.01 -2.20 20.26
C LYS A 76 3.60 -0.85 20.66
N ASP A 77 4.32 -0.20 19.77
CA ASP A 77 5.04 1.04 20.08
C ASP A 77 5.16 1.97 18.87
N LEU A 78 5.63 3.18 19.12
CA LEU A 78 5.85 4.23 18.11
C LEU A 78 7.35 4.46 17.84
N SER A 79 8.20 3.45 18.00
CA SER A 79 9.66 3.58 17.87
C SER A 79 10.12 4.04 16.49
N HIS A 80 9.38 3.71 15.44
CA HIS A 80 9.62 4.16 14.06
C HIS A 80 9.15 5.60 13.78
N TRP A 81 8.49 6.24 14.74
CA TRP A 81 7.85 7.54 14.58
C TRP A 81 8.49 8.62 15.44
N THR A 82 8.28 9.85 15.03
CA THR A 82 8.58 11.08 15.79
C THR A 82 7.43 12.05 15.59
N SER A 83 7.16 12.91 16.57
CA SER A 83 6.26 14.05 16.39
C SER A 83 6.86 15.07 15.44
N HIS A 84 5.98 15.68 14.67
CA HIS A 84 6.27 16.81 13.78
C HIS A 84 5.19 17.86 14.00
N ALA A 85 5.56 19.14 14.02
CA ALA A 85 4.55 20.20 14.08
C ALA A 85 3.55 20.01 12.94
N SER A 86 2.25 20.06 13.26
CA SER A 86 1.21 19.83 12.25
C SER A 86 1.32 20.87 11.13
N THR A 87 1.34 20.38 9.92
CA THR A 87 1.37 21.21 8.71
C THR A 87 0.09 22.04 8.52
N ILE A 88 -0.99 21.64 9.18
CA ILE A 88 -2.32 22.29 9.08
C ILE A 88 -2.62 23.17 10.31
N THR A 89 -2.51 22.60 11.50
CA THR A 89 -2.91 23.29 12.73
C THR A 89 -1.76 24.05 13.39
N HIS A 90 -0.51 23.82 12.93
CA HIS A 90 0.72 24.28 13.53
C HIS A 90 0.87 23.90 15.02
N ALA A 91 0.04 22.96 15.49
CA ALA A 91 0.11 22.41 16.83
C ALA A 91 1.21 21.34 16.93
N GLY A 92 1.68 21.09 18.15
CA GLY A 92 2.72 20.12 18.44
C GLY A 92 4.12 20.63 18.14
N ASN A 93 5.11 19.85 18.54
CA ASN A 93 6.54 20.13 18.34
C ASN A 93 7.24 18.88 17.83
N SER A 94 8.41 19.04 17.25
CA SER A 94 9.27 17.89 16.95
C SER A 94 9.75 17.27 18.27
N GLY A 95 9.64 15.94 18.38
CA GLY A 95 10.02 15.22 19.58
C GLY A 95 9.46 13.81 19.67
N PRO A 96 9.33 13.24 20.87
CA PRO A 96 8.67 11.97 21.07
C PRO A 96 7.22 12.00 20.57
N PRO A 97 6.70 10.89 20.02
CA PRO A 97 5.32 10.80 19.62
C PRO A 97 4.35 11.00 20.80
N GLU A 98 3.31 11.82 20.59
CA GLU A 98 2.29 12.09 21.59
C GLU A 98 0.93 11.45 21.27
N TRP A 99 0.86 10.65 20.20
CA TRP A 99 -0.34 9.90 19.86
C TRP A 99 -0.57 8.77 20.86
N LYS A 100 -1.84 8.46 21.09
CA LYS A 100 -2.24 7.45 22.07
C LYS A 100 -2.13 6.05 21.50
N LEU A 101 -1.58 5.13 22.28
CA LEU A 101 -1.65 3.69 21.97
C LEU A 101 -2.92 3.09 22.56
N GLY A 102 -3.64 2.32 21.75
CA GLY A 102 -4.75 1.48 22.13
C GLY A 102 -4.40 0.00 22.02
N ASP A 103 -5.40 -0.87 22.06
CA ASP A 103 -5.22 -2.30 21.85
C ASP A 103 -5.02 -2.60 20.36
N GLY A 104 -3.74 -2.68 19.98
CA GLY A 104 -3.31 -2.94 18.61
C GLY A 104 -3.44 -1.78 17.62
N TYR A 105 -3.69 -0.56 18.08
CA TYR A 105 -3.78 0.63 17.24
C TYR A 105 -3.12 1.86 17.89
N MET A 106 -2.80 2.86 17.09
CA MET A 106 -2.50 4.22 17.53
C MET A 106 -3.62 5.16 17.13
N GLU A 107 -3.87 6.20 17.94
CA GLU A 107 -4.96 7.17 17.77
C GLU A 107 -4.40 8.58 17.82
N ALA A 108 -4.75 9.41 16.84
CA ALA A 108 -4.40 10.82 16.83
C ALA A 108 -5.01 11.54 18.04
N VAL A 109 -4.18 12.32 18.73
CA VAL A 109 -4.60 13.12 19.88
C VAL A 109 -4.69 14.58 19.42
N PRO A 110 -5.84 15.23 19.58
CA PRO A 110 -5.98 16.64 19.17
C PRO A 110 -4.86 17.52 19.74
N HIS A 111 -4.35 18.41 18.91
CA HIS A 111 -3.32 19.41 19.25
C HIS A 111 -1.90 18.89 19.54
N THR A 112 -1.60 17.62 19.23
CA THR A 112 -0.25 17.05 19.48
C THR A 112 0.68 17.06 18.26
N GLY A 113 0.25 17.44 17.09
CA GLY A 113 1.04 17.39 15.86
C GLY A 113 0.91 16.09 15.07
N ASP A 114 1.57 16.07 13.92
CA ASP A 114 1.59 14.95 13.01
C ASP A 114 2.63 13.89 13.47
N LEU A 115 2.49 12.65 12.97
CA LEU A 115 3.56 11.66 13.10
C LEU A 115 4.36 11.60 11.79
N ALA A 116 5.69 11.58 11.90
CA ALA A 116 6.60 11.37 10.79
C ALA A 116 7.46 10.13 11.05
N THR A 117 7.73 9.35 10.03
CA THR A 117 8.68 8.25 10.16
C THR A 117 10.10 8.78 10.34
N ARG A 118 10.90 8.08 11.17
CA ARG A 118 12.35 8.37 11.32
C ARG A 118 13.11 8.04 10.04
N GLU A 119 12.68 7.01 9.36
CA GLU A 119 13.23 6.58 8.07
C GLU A 119 12.59 7.37 6.93
N LYS A 120 13.36 7.54 5.87
CA LYS A 120 12.94 8.25 4.65
C LYS A 120 12.72 7.28 3.52
N PHE A 121 11.76 7.60 2.66
CA PHE A 121 11.31 6.73 1.58
C PHE A 121 11.13 7.53 0.28
N GLY A 122 11.45 6.87 -0.83
CA GLY A 122 11.11 7.29 -2.19
C GLY A 122 10.04 6.38 -2.78
N ASP A 123 10.43 5.53 -3.74
CA ASP A 123 9.51 4.57 -4.36
C ASP A 123 9.13 3.45 -3.38
N ILE A 124 7.84 3.30 -3.09
CA ILE A 124 7.35 2.38 -2.07
C ILE A 124 6.03 1.70 -2.47
N GLN A 125 5.83 0.53 -1.88
CA GLN A 125 4.52 -0.05 -1.60
C GLN A 125 4.23 0.13 -0.11
N LEU A 126 3.07 0.68 0.22
CA LEU A 126 2.64 0.98 1.58
C LEU A 126 1.29 0.35 1.85
N HIS A 127 1.16 -0.29 2.99
CA HIS A 127 -0.11 -0.78 3.53
C HIS A 127 -0.44 -0.02 4.81
N VAL A 128 -1.67 0.48 4.91
CA VAL A 128 -2.17 1.19 6.10
C VAL A 128 -3.61 0.81 6.36
N GLU A 129 -3.90 0.39 7.58
CA GLU A 129 -5.28 0.26 8.06
C GLU A 129 -5.64 1.46 8.93
N TRP A 130 -6.81 2.07 8.69
CA TRP A 130 -7.28 3.24 9.42
C TRP A 130 -8.78 3.15 9.72
N SER A 131 -9.22 3.89 10.76
CA SER A 131 -10.63 3.94 11.17
C SER A 131 -10.99 5.36 11.58
N SER A 132 -12.09 5.87 11.04
CA SER A 132 -12.67 7.14 11.47
C SER A 132 -13.36 7.00 12.83
N PRO A 133 -13.46 8.09 13.62
CA PRO A 133 -14.11 8.05 14.94
C PRO A 133 -15.56 7.59 14.92
N ASN A 134 -15.96 6.81 15.93
CA ASN A 134 -17.35 6.42 16.16
C ASN A 134 -17.75 6.73 17.63
N PRO A 135 -18.81 7.52 17.88
CA PRO A 135 -19.71 8.14 16.92
C PRO A 135 -19.03 9.23 16.08
N PRO A 136 -19.45 9.42 14.80
CA PRO A 136 -18.90 10.48 13.96
C PRO A 136 -19.30 11.85 14.50
N LYS A 137 -18.38 12.82 14.38
CA LYS A 137 -18.62 14.23 14.77
C LYS A 137 -18.31 15.13 13.58
N GLY A 138 -19.05 16.21 13.43
CA GLY A 138 -18.90 17.13 12.32
C GLY A 138 -19.48 16.64 11.00
N ASN A 139 -19.12 17.32 9.93
CA ASN A 139 -19.50 17.01 8.56
C ASN A 139 -18.41 17.45 7.60
N SER A 140 -18.47 17.01 6.35
CA SER A 140 -17.51 17.35 5.30
C SER A 140 -16.06 17.14 5.81
N GLN A 141 -15.17 18.09 5.63
CA GLN A 141 -13.75 18.03 6.05
C GLN A 141 -13.54 18.12 7.56
N ALA A 142 -14.56 18.39 8.35
CA ALA A 142 -14.50 18.38 9.82
C ALA A 142 -15.02 17.05 10.41
N ARG A 143 -14.92 15.94 9.68
CA ARG A 143 -15.44 14.65 10.10
C ARG A 143 -14.47 13.52 9.85
N GLY A 144 -13.72 13.14 10.87
CA GLY A 144 -12.74 12.06 10.82
C GLY A 144 -11.61 12.35 9.83
N ASN A 145 -11.12 13.59 9.83
CA ASN A 145 -10.11 14.07 8.90
C ASN A 145 -8.71 13.71 9.37
N SER A 146 -7.92 13.24 8.46
CA SER A 146 -6.50 12.97 8.57
C SER A 146 -5.91 12.86 7.15
N GLY A 147 -4.65 12.44 7.03
CA GLY A 147 -3.99 12.25 5.74
C GLY A 147 -2.78 11.33 5.85
N ILE A 148 -2.46 10.63 4.78
CA ILE A 148 -1.22 9.90 4.59
C ILE A 148 -0.38 10.71 3.62
N LEU A 149 0.68 11.34 4.11
CA LEU A 149 1.55 12.20 3.32
C LEU A 149 2.80 11.42 2.90
N LEU A 150 2.83 10.99 1.66
CA LEU A 150 4.00 10.37 1.05
C LEU A 150 5.10 11.42 0.89
N MET A 151 6.30 11.12 1.37
CA MET A 151 7.42 12.07 1.49
C MET A 151 7.04 13.35 2.27
N GLY A 152 6.03 13.28 3.15
CA GLY A 152 5.53 14.44 3.89
C GLY A 152 4.85 15.52 3.03
N ARG A 153 4.49 15.24 1.78
CA ARG A 153 4.06 16.24 0.79
C ARG A 153 2.88 15.82 -0.08
N TYR A 154 2.83 14.55 -0.50
CA TYR A 154 1.82 14.04 -1.42
C TYR A 154 0.74 13.32 -0.63
N GLU A 155 -0.38 13.98 -0.44
CA GLU A 155 -1.42 13.51 0.45
C GLU A 155 -2.40 12.57 -0.24
N VAL A 156 -2.54 11.37 0.31
CA VAL A 156 -3.70 10.50 0.11
C VAL A 156 -4.65 10.74 1.27
N GLN A 157 -5.80 11.34 0.97
CA GLN A 157 -6.77 11.80 1.97
C GLN A 157 -7.32 10.66 2.82
N VAL A 158 -7.39 10.90 4.13
CA VAL A 158 -8.15 10.11 5.10
C VAL A 158 -9.30 10.97 5.62
N LEU A 159 -10.53 10.50 5.43
CA LEU A 159 -11.75 11.20 5.82
C LEU A 159 -12.82 10.14 6.11
N ASP A 160 -13.77 10.41 7.00
CA ASP A 160 -14.95 9.55 7.09
C ASP A 160 -15.75 9.57 5.77
N PRO A 161 -15.79 8.45 5.01
CA PRO A 161 -16.42 8.41 3.70
C PRO A 161 -17.92 8.10 3.74
N TRP A 162 -18.46 7.74 4.93
CA TRP A 162 -19.80 7.19 5.07
C TRP A 162 -20.85 8.28 5.19
N ASN A 163 -21.70 8.42 4.15
CA ASN A 163 -22.75 9.45 4.13
C ASN A 163 -22.21 10.84 4.55
N ASN A 164 -21.03 11.20 4.03
CA ASN A 164 -20.36 12.46 4.34
C ASN A 164 -20.06 13.25 3.05
N PRO A 165 -21.02 14.02 2.54
CA PRO A 165 -20.79 14.86 1.37
C PRO A 165 -19.68 15.88 1.61
N THR A 166 -18.74 15.95 0.65
CA THR A 166 -17.69 16.96 0.62
C THR A 166 -17.27 17.19 -0.85
N TYR A 167 -16.33 18.11 -1.10
CA TYR A 167 -15.77 18.28 -2.45
C TYR A 167 -15.03 17.01 -2.89
N ALA A 168 -15.11 16.71 -4.20
CA ALA A 168 -14.72 15.42 -4.74
C ALA A 168 -13.22 15.11 -4.54
N ASP A 169 -12.36 16.12 -4.71
CA ASP A 169 -10.90 16.02 -4.55
C ASP A 169 -10.41 16.11 -3.09
N GLY A 170 -11.33 16.11 -2.13
CA GLY A 170 -11.09 15.97 -0.70
C GLY A 170 -11.78 14.76 -0.08
N GLN A 171 -12.35 13.85 -0.89
CA GLN A 171 -12.90 12.58 -0.43
C GLN A 171 -11.78 11.64 0.05
N ALA A 172 -12.14 10.65 0.87
CA ALA A 172 -11.23 9.58 1.26
C ALA A 172 -10.58 8.94 0.01
N ALA A 173 -9.26 8.76 0.03
CA ALA A 173 -8.40 8.30 -1.06
C ALA A 173 -8.25 9.27 -2.25
N ALA A 174 -8.68 10.52 -2.13
CA ALA A 174 -8.28 11.55 -3.09
C ALA A 174 -6.76 11.79 -3.02
N ILE A 175 -6.14 12.13 -4.15
CA ILE A 175 -4.89 12.90 -4.15
C ILE A 175 -5.33 14.34 -3.85
N TYR A 176 -5.18 14.75 -2.59
CA TYR A 176 -5.87 15.90 -2.02
C TYR A 176 -5.72 17.18 -2.84
N GLY A 177 -6.86 17.82 -3.13
CA GLY A 177 -6.91 19.06 -3.91
C GLY A 177 -6.54 18.90 -5.39
N GLN A 178 -6.40 17.65 -5.89
CA GLN A 178 -5.96 17.38 -7.26
C GLN A 178 -6.89 16.39 -7.97
N TRP A 179 -7.01 15.17 -7.46
CA TRP A 179 -7.72 14.09 -8.13
C TRP A 179 -8.69 13.38 -7.19
N PRO A 180 -9.98 13.36 -7.51
CA PRO A 180 -10.95 12.58 -6.75
C PRO A 180 -10.68 11.08 -6.92
N PRO A 181 -11.10 10.22 -5.97
CA PRO A 181 -11.08 8.78 -6.15
C PRO A 181 -12.10 8.36 -7.23
N LEU A 182 -11.79 7.27 -7.93
CA LEU A 182 -12.67 6.69 -8.96
C LEU A 182 -13.94 6.06 -8.37
N ALA A 183 -13.90 5.66 -7.10
CA ALA A 183 -15.01 5.07 -6.36
C ALA A 183 -14.87 5.36 -4.86
N ASN A 184 -15.96 5.20 -4.11
CA ASN A 184 -15.96 5.28 -2.65
C ASN A 184 -16.36 3.91 -2.04
N PRO A 185 -15.40 3.00 -1.79
CA PRO A 185 -15.64 1.72 -1.14
C PRO A 185 -15.51 1.80 0.39
N GLY A 186 -15.66 3.00 0.98
CA GLY A 186 -15.45 3.25 2.40
C GLY A 186 -16.46 2.56 3.31
N ARG A 187 -16.00 2.20 4.51
CA ARG A 187 -16.78 1.53 5.55
C ARG A 187 -17.38 2.55 6.51
N ARG A 188 -18.27 2.06 7.38
CA ARG A 188 -18.90 2.90 8.42
C ARG A 188 -17.89 3.42 9.43
N PRO A 189 -18.17 4.55 10.11
CA PRO A 189 -17.36 5.04 11.22
C PRO A 189 -17.11 3.94 12.27
N GLY A 190 -15.86 3.83 12.70
CA GLY A 190 -15.41 2.81 13.64
C GLY A 190 -15.00 1.48 13.00
N GLU A 191 -15.37 1.22 11.73
CA GLU A 191 -14.86 0.06 11.00
C GLU A 191 -13.48 0.36 10.39
N TRP A 192 -12.67 -0.69 10.23
CA TRP A 192 -11.34 -0.55 9.66
C TRP A 192 -11.39 -0.50 8.14
N ASN A 193 -10.81 0.54 7.59
CA ASN A 193 -10.53 0.75 6.17
C ASN A 193 -9.07 0.38 5.87
N VAL A 194 -8.81 -0.03 4.64
CA VAL A 194 -7.49 -0.44 4.18
C VAL A 194 -7.10 0.40 2.97
N TYR A 195 -5.91 0.98 3.01
CA TYR A 195 -5.22 1.52 1.84
C TYR A 195 -4.00 0.67 1.51
N ASP A 196 -3.94 0.20 0.26
CA ASP A 196 -2.72 -0.31 -0.36
C ASP A 196 -2.29 0.72 -1.41
N ILE A 197 -1.12 1.33 -1.21
CA ILE A 197 -0.62 2.44 -2.00
C ILE A 197 0.68 2.03 -2.68
N VAL A 198 0.78 2.26 -3.99
CA VAL A 198 2.05 2.27 -4.70
C VAL A 198 2.39 3.71 -5.06
N PHE A 199 3.55 4.14 -4.61
CA PHE A 199 4.06 5.49 -4.83
C PHE A 199 5.39 5.43 -5.55
N GLU A 200 5.47 6.16 -6.67
CA GLU A 200 6.69 6.45 -7.37
C GLU A 200 7.06 7.92 -7.10
N ALA A 201 8.17 8.12 -6.42
CA ALA A 201 8.63 9.45 -6.06
C ALA A 201 9.01 10.27 -7.32
N PRO A 202 8.85 11.58 -7.32
CA PRO A 202 9.23 12.39 -8.46
C PRO A 202 10.74 12.35 -8.67
N ARG A 203 11.15 12.58 -9.91
CA ARG A 203 12.55 12.83 -10.27
C ARG A 203 12.66 14.28 -10.72
N LEU A 204 13.46 15.05 -10.01
CA LEU A 204 13.66 16.47 -10.26
C LEU A 204 15.12 16.80 -10.54
N ASP A 205 15.33 17.84 -11.33
CA ASP A 205 16.62 18.52 -11.52
C ASP A 205 16.39 19.99 -11.13
N GLY A 206 16.71 20.34 -9.88
CA GLY A 206 16.24 21.59 -9.27
C GLY A 206 14.71 21.63 -9.24
N ASP A 207 14.11 22.66 -9.80
CA ASP A 207 12.65 22.80 -9.95
C ASP A 207 12.10 22.14 -11.22
N LYS A 208 12.98 21.64 -12.10
CA LYS A 208 12.56 20.97 -13.33
C LYS A 208 12.09 19.55 -13.05
N VAL A 209 10.86 19.25 -13.46
CA VAL A 209 10.27 17.92 -13.36
C VAL A 209 10.82 17.04 -14.50
N LEU A 210 11.59 16.00 -14.15
CA LEU A 210 12.02 14.96 -15.08
C LEU A 210 10.99 13.83 -15.14
N LYS A 211 10.39 13.49 -13.98
CA LYS A 211 9.28 12.55 -13.82
C LYS A 211 8.40 13.05 -12.68
N PRO A 212 7.08 13.19 -12.86
CA PRO A 212 6.17 13.53 -11.76
C PRO A 212 6.07 12.38 -10.75
N ALA A 213 5.58 12.67 -9.57
CA ALA A 213 5.16 11.65 -8.62
C ALA A 213 3.93 10.91 -9.18
N ILE A 214 3.91 9.58 -9.01
CA ILE A 214 2.83 8.73 -9.50
C ILE A 214 2.25 7.94 -8.32
N ILE A 215 0.92 7.93 -8.23
CA ILE A 215 0.21 7.33 -7.11
C ILE A 215 -0.84 6.34 -7.63
N THR A 216 -0.78 5.12 -7.12
CA THR A 216 -1.83 4.11 -7.28
C THR A 216 -2.37 3.78 -5.91
N VAL A 217 -3.70 3.76 -5.74
CA VAL A 217 -4.35 3.45 -4.46
C VAL A 217 -5.43 2.41 -4.66
N PHE A 218 -5.35 1.35 -3.87
CA PHE A 218 -6.48 0.45 -3.63
C PHE A 218 -7.09 0.79 -2.27
N PHE A 219 -8.37 1.07 -2.26
CA PHE A 219 -9.14 1.33 -1.06
C PHE A 219 -10.10 0.17 -0.80
N ASN A 220 -9.92 -0.55 0.30
CA ASN A 220 -10.65 -1.79 0.62
C ASN A 220 -10.65 -2.80 -0.55
N GLY A 221 -9.53 -2.92 -1.26
CA GLY A 221 -9.34 -3.79 -2.42
C GLY A 221 -9.91 -3.25 -3.75
N VAL A 222 -10.52 -2.06 -3.76
CA VAL A 222 -11.02 -1.40 -4.97
C VAL A 222 -10.00 -0.38 -5.48
N LEU A 223 -9.65 -0.45 -6.76
CA LEU A 223 -8.76 0.54 -7.40
C LEU A 223 -9.45 1.90 -7.47
N VAL A 224 -8.90 2.90 -6.77
CA VAL A 224 -9.47 4.25 -6.70
C VAL A 224 -8.56 5.35 -7.24
N GLN A 225 -7.24 5.11 -7.30
CA GLN A 225 -6.29 5.93 -8.04
C GLN A 225 -5.47 4.98 -8.92
N ASN A 226 -5.49 5.19 -10.24
CA ASN A 226 -4.85 4.30 -11.20
C ASN A 226 -3.64 5.01 -11.84
N HIS A 227 -2.44 4.75 -11.33
CA HIS A 227 -1.18 5.26 -11.88
C HIS A 227 -1.28 6.77 -12.18
N LYS A 228 -1.80 7.52 -11.17
CA LYS A 228 -2.16 8.92 -11.38
C LYS A 228 -0.99 9.84 -11.08
N GLU A 229 -0.63 10.66 -12.04
CA GLU A 229 0.37 11.70 -11.85
C GLU A 229 -0.16 12.80 -10.92
N SER A 230 0.64 13.10 -9.89
CA SER A 230 0.42 14.27 -9.04
C SER A 230 0.90 15.53 -9.76
N MET A 231 0.19 16.63 -9.56
CA MET A 231 0.56 17.97 -10.08
C MET A 231 1.69 18.62 -9.24
N GLY A 232 2.06 18.01 -8.12
CA GLY A 232 3.06 18.50 -7.16
C GLY A 232 2.65 18.19 -5.72
N PRO A 233 3.44 18.64 -4.72
CA PRO A 233 3.07 18.61 -3.31
C PRO A 233 1.70 19.22 -3.05
N MET A 234 0.98 18.70 -2.06
CA MET A 234 -0.32 19.23 -1.64
C MET A 234 -0.19 20.69 -1.18
N ILE A 235 -1.07 21.56 -1.67
CA ILE A 235 -1.20 22.95 -1.22
C ILE A 235 -2.69 23.24 -1.02
N TYR A 236 -3.07 23.59 0.20
CA TYR A 236 -4.48 23.88 0.52
C TYR A 236 -5.03 25.03 -0.30
N ARG A 237 -6.13 24.81 -1.03
CA ARG A 237 -6.86 25.79 -1.85
C ARG A 237 -6.04 26.47 -2.94
N GLN A 238 -4.98 25.83 -3.41
CA GLN A 238 -4.14 26.33 -4.49
C GLN A 238 -3.85 25.19 -5.48
N VAL A 239 -3.43 25.55 -6.68
CA VAL A 239 -2.95 24.57 -7.66
C VAL A 239 -1.57 24.09 -7.22
N ALA A 240 -1.42 22.79 -7.07
CA ALA A 240 -0.15 22.15 -6.72
C ALA A 240 0.90 22.43 -7.82
N HIS A 241 2.15 22.58 -7.42
CA HIS A 241 3.29 22.73 -8.33
C HIS A 241 4.54 22.13 -7.69
N TYR A 242 5.47 21.68 -8.52
CA TYR A 242 6.73 21.12 -8.06
C TYR A 242 7.71 22.23 -7.66
N VAL A 243 8.45 21.95 -6.62
CA VAL A 243 9.65 22.70 -6.18
C VAL A 243 10.74 21.71 -5.83
N ALA A 244 11.98 22.16 -5.81
CA ALA A 244 13.12 21.32 -5.42
C ALA A 244 12.86 20.63 -4.08
N GLN A 245 13.11 19.33 -4.00
CA GLN A 245 12.90 18.50 -2.82
C GLN A 245 13.88 17.32 -2.83
N PRO A 246 14.12 16.67 -1.68
CA PRO A 246 14.97 15.49 -1.61
C PRO A 246 14.33 14.31 -2.39
N ALA A 247 15.18 13.35 -2.80
CA ALA A 247 14.74 12.13 -3.49
C ALA A 247 13.93 11.19 -2.57
N GLU A 248 14.17 11.26 -1.26
CA GLU A 248 13.45 10.50 -0.22
C GLU A 248 13.12 11.43 0.94
N ASP A 249 11.95 11.24 1.56
CA ASP A 249 11.59 11.95 2.78
C ASP A 249 10.64 11.10 3.64
N SER A 250 10.31 11.58 4.84
CA SER A 250 9.47 10.85 5.79
C SER A 250 8.07 10.62 5.25
N LEU A 251 7.51 9.44 5.51
CA LEU A 251 6.07 9.22 5.47
C LEU A 251 5.46 9.91 6.70
N MET A 252 4.33 10.61 6.52
CA MET A 252 3.67 11.25 7.64
C MET A 252 2.19 10.85 7.74
N LEU A 253 1.68 10.82 8.99
CA LEU A 253 0.27 10.71 9.31
C LEU A 253 -0.19 12.03 9.92
N GLN A 254 -1.17 12.65 9.26
CA GLN A 254 -1.64 13.98 9.63
C GLN A 254 -2.55 13.92 10.86
N ASN A 255 -2.39 14.88 11.76
CA ASN A 255 -3.30 15.15 12.86
C ASN A 255 -4.15 16.37 12.55
N HIS A 256 -5.40 16.16 12.16
CA HIS A 256 -6.37 17.22 11.89
C HIS A 256 -7.33 17.46 13.06
N ASN A 257 -6.92 17.12 14.31
CA ASN A 257 -7.70 17.17 15.55
C ASN A 257 -8.87 16.16 15.63
N ASP A 258 -9.01 15.27 14.67
CA ASP A 258 -9.92 14.14 14.74
C ASP A 258 -9.19 12.89 15.27
N PRO A 259 -9.76 12.12 16.21
CA PRO A 259 -9.12 10.93 16.78
C PRO A 259 -9.22 9.74 15.81
N VAL A 260 -8.60 9.91 14.64
CA VAL A 260 -8.46 8.84 13.65
C VAL A 260 -7.49 7.80 14.19
N ARG A 261 -7.82 6.52 13.97
CA ARG A 261 -7.01 5.38 14.41
C ARG A 261 -6.28 4.76 13.24
N TYR A 262 -5.09 4.25 13.52
CA TYR A 262 -4.25 3.55 12.56
C TYR A 262 -3.72 2.26 13.16
N ARG A 263 -3.56 1.22 12.33
CA ARG A 263 -2.94 -0.06 12.71
C ARG A 263 -2.30 -0.73 11.49
N ASN A 264 -1.55 -1.80 11.72
CA ASN A 264 -0.99 -2.65 10.69
C ASN A 264 -0.36 -1.83 9.55
N ILE A 265 0.66 -1.03 9.89
CA ILE A 265 1.34 -0.18 8.92
C ILE A 265 2.67 -0.83 8.56
N TRP A 266 2.87 -1.11 7.28
CA TRP A 266 4.12 -1.57 6.77
C TRP A 266 4.44 -0.98 5.41
N VAL A 267 5.72 -0.88 5.11
CA VAL A 267 6.24 -0.33 3.87
C VAL A 267 7.33 -1.23 3.32
N ARG A 268 7.39 -1.36 2.01
CA ARG A 268 8.55 -1.94 1.32
C ARG A 268 9.01 -1.00 0.22
N ARG A 269 10.33 -0.94 0.02
CA ARG A 269 10.92 -0.21 -1.09
C ARG A 269 10.66 -0.96 -2.39
N VAL A 270 10.27 -0.26 -3.42
CA VAL A 270 10.11 -0.83 -4.76
C VAL A 270 11.44 -0.68 -5.50
N PRO A 271 12.18 -1.77 -5.72
CA PRO A 271 13.44 -1.71 -6.45
C PRO A 271 13.19 -1.46 -7.94
N PRO A 272 14.12 -0.83 -8.66
CA PRO A 272 14.08 -0.83 -10.11
C PRO A 272 14.20 -2.25 -10.67
N TYR A 273 13.73 -2.43 -11.91
CA TYR A 273 13.87 -3.71 -12.61
C TYR A 273 15.34 -4.07 -12.85
N ASP A 274 15.62 -5.38 -12.94
CA ASP A 274 16.95 -5.93 -13.28
C ASP A 274 18.07 -5.60 -12.27
N GLN A 275 17.74 -5.32 -11.03
CA GLN A 275 18.73 -5.24 -9.95
C GLN A 275 19.29 -6.62 -9.60
N LYS A 276 20.62 -6.64 -9.37
CA LYS A 276 21.35 -7.84 -8.86
C LYS A 276 21.27 -7.90 -7.33
#